data_66b7e23232040eaad992ecc1b350ded8
#
_entry.id   66b7e23232040eaad992ecc1b350ded8
#
_cell.length_a   1.000
_cell.length_b   1.000
_cell.length_c   1.000
_cell.angle_alpha   90.00
_cell.angle_beta   90.00
_cell.angle_gamma   90.00
#
_symmetry.space_group_name_H-M   'P 1'
#
loop_
_entity.id
_entity.type
_entity.pdbx_description
1 polymer ?
#
loop_
_entity_poly.entity_id
_entity_poly.type
_entity_poly.pdbx_seq_one_letter_code
_entity_poly.pdbx_strand_id
1 'polypeptide(L)'
;KSDTGTKVTFYPDPEIFETITFKPDIIKKKLKEIAYLNKNLKLIYYNEAENEERTYQEEHGIQSFVSYINRDATPIHDTPIYIEGTSGDIEVEIAFQYTTNYSEQINPYCNRINVADGGTLVTGFKTALTRVMNQYARELGVLKDKDENFDGKDIRNGIVAIISIKHPDPQFEGQTKTKLGNTDAKTAVDEVFSAEVQHYLDKNVDILKKILDNSMKSYNARKAGDKARTAALKQLNDCLLYTSD
;
A
#
# COMPACT_ATOMS: atom_id res chain seq x y z
N LYS A 1 10.03 34.84 21.98
CA LYS A 1 9.62 33.47 22.36
C LYS A 1 10.90 32.72 22.65
N SER A 2 11.06 32.18 23.87
CA SER A 2 12.16 31.26 24.17
C SER A 2 11.91 29.96 23.39
N ASP A 3 12.87 29.57 22.56
CA ASP A 3 12.82 28.25 21.90
C ASP A 3 12.81 27.17 22.94
N THR A 4 11.89 26.23 22.81
CA THR A 4 11.79 25.05 23.67
C THR A 4 12.25 23.84 22.89
N GLY A 5 12.97 22.95 23.54
CA GLY A 5 13.46 21.74 22.88
C GLY A 5 13.96 20.70 23.87
N THR A 6 14.18 19.49 23.36
CA THR A 6 14.77 18.38 24.12
C THR A 6 16.02 17.90 23.39
N LYS A 7 17.11 17.72 24.11
CA LYS A 7 18.34 17.10 23.64
C LYS A 7 18.51 15.73 24.30
N VAL A 8 18.63 14.69 23.47
CA VAL A 8 18.94 13.32 23.92
C VAL A 8 20.31 12.93 23.40
N THR A 9 21.18 12.44 24.29
CA THR A 9 22.50 11.91 23.92
C THR A 9 22.64 10.51 24.49
N PHE A 10 23.10 9.57 23.67
CA PHE A 10 23.33 8.20 24.09
C PHE A 10 24.54 7.59 23.38
N TYR A 11 25.14 6.59 24.01
CA TYR A 11 26.21 5.77 23.43
C TYR A 11 25.76 4.31 23.49
N PRO A 12 25.85 3.54 22.39
CA PRO A 12 25.62 2.11 22.43
C PRO A 12 26.65 1.42 23.36
N ASP A 13 26.17 0.50 24.17
CA ASP A 13 27.04 -0.26 25.08
C ASP A 13 27.71 -1.41 24.31
N PRO A 14 29.06 -1.45 24.24
CA PRO A 14 29.76 -2.51 23.52
C PRO A 14 29.68 -3.90 24.20
N GLU A 15 29.22 -3.97 25.45
CA GLU A 15 28.98 -5.27 26.12
C GLU A 15 27.62 -5.87 25.71
N ILE A 16 26.69 -5.05 25.19
CA ILE A 16 25.33 -5.46 24.78
C ILE A 16 25.25 -5.59 23.25
N PHE A 17 25.87 -4.68 22.51
CA PHE A 17 25.77 -4.61 21.07
C PHE A 17 27.04 -5.15 20.38
N GLU A 18 26.88 -6.08 19.46
CA GLU A 18 28.01 -6.63 18.67
C GLU A 18 28.72 -5.56 17.82
N THR A 19 27.99 -4.50 17.46
CA THR A 19 28.56 -3.34 16.77
C THR A 19 27.95 -2.03 17.31
N ILE A 20 28.82 -1.08 17.64
CA ILE A 20 28.44 0.27 18.10
C ILE A 20 28.51 1.31 16.99
N THR A 21 28.85 0.90 15.77
CA THR A 21 28.94 1.80 14.61
C THR A 21 27.58 1.93 13.95
N PHE A 22 27.07 3.15 13.89
CA PHE A 22 25.84 3.46 13.17
C PHE A 22 26.06 3.39 11.65
N LYS A 23 25.07 2.84 10.93
CA LYS A 23 25.09 2.79 9.47
C LYS A 23 24.31 3.99 8.92
N PRO A 24 24.97 4.97 8.30
CA PRO A 24 24.36 6.21 7.82
C PRO A 24 23.15 5.97 6.91
N ASP A 25 23.24 5.00 5.99
CA ASP A 25 22.18 4.72 5.02
C ASP A 25 20.88 4.23 5.67
N ILE A 26 20.98 3.46 6.74
CA ILE A 26 19.81 3.00 7.51
C ILE A 26 19.11 4.18 8.17
N ILE A 27 19.91 5.08 8.79
CA ILE A 27 19.38 6.29 9.44
C ILE A 27 18.74 7.21 8.41
N LYS A 28 19.44 7.50 7.32
CA LYS A 28 18.94 8.34 6.21
C LYS A 28 17.62 7.80 5.64
N LYS A 29 17.55 6.48 5.41
CA LYS A 29 16.32 5.82 4.94
C LYS A 29 15.17 6.00 5.93
N LYS A 30 15.43 5.82 7.23
CA LYS A 30 14.41 5.97 8.28
C LYS A 30 13.93 7.42 8.45
N LEU A 31 14.85 8.39 8.38
CA LEU A 31 14.50 9.81 8.45
C LEU A 31 13.64 10.22 7.24
N LYS A 32 13.96 9.72 6.06
CA LYS A 32 13.18 9.96 4.85
C LYS A 32 11.76 9.39 4.97
N GLU A 33 11.62 8.17 5.46
CA GLU A 33 10.33 7.54 5.74
C GLU A 33 9.50 8.37 6.75
N ILE A 34 10.13 8.82 7.84
CA ILE A 34 9.48 9.67 8.84
C ILE A 34 9.01 11.00 8.23
N ALA A 35 9.81 11.62 7.37
CA ALA A 35 9.43 12.86 6.69
C ALA A 35 8.19 12.66 5.80
N TYR A 36 8.10 11.56 5.06
CA TYR A 36 6.92 11.23 4.25
C TYR A 36 5.66 10.99 5.10
N LEU A 37 5.80 10.37 6.26
CA LEU A 37 4.67 10.09 7.15
C LEU A 37 4.23 11.29 8.00
N ASN A 38 4.96 12.42 7.91
CA ASN A 38 4.67 13.63 8.68
C ASN A 38 4.81 14.86 7.80
N LYS A 39 3.72 15.27 7.18
CA LYS A 39 3.69 16.48 6.33
C LYS A 39 4.33 17.66 7.08
N ASN A 40 5.20 18.39 6.41
CA ASN A 40 5.86 19.59 6.92
C ASN A 40 6.86 19.40 8.08
N LEU A 41 7.10 18.16 8.56
CA LEU A 41 8.12 17.90 9.54
C LEU A 41 9.50 18.05 8.90
N LYS A 42 10.31 18.97 9.43
CA LYS A 42 11.71 19.16 9.01
C LYS A 42 12.61 18.33 9.91
N LEU A 43 13.37 17.43 9.30
CA LEU A 43 14.39 16.60 9.95
C LEU A 43 15.75 16.95 9.39
N ILE A 44 16.72 17.19 10.25
CA ILE A 44 18.10 17.47 9.87
C ILE A 44 18.96 16.31 10.36
N TYR A 45 19.69 15.71 9.44
CA TYR A 45 20.71 14.70 9.71
C TYR A 45 22.08 15.34 9.57
N TYR A 46 22.91 15.17 10.58
CA TYR A 46 24.31 15.59 10.52
C TYR A 46 25.23 14.44 10.93
N ASN A 47 26.19 14.11 10.07
CA ASN A 47 27.22 13.12 10.33
C ASN A 47 28.57 13.83 10.47
N GLU A 48 29.09 13.91 11.69
CA GLU A 48 30.35 14.58 12.00
C GLU A 48 31.55 13.92 11.32
N ALA A 49 31.55 12.57 11.20
CA ALA A 49 32.66 11.81 10.63
C ALA A 49 32.85 12.11 9.13
N GLU A 50 31.76 12.33 8.40
CA GLU A 50 31.77 12.62 6.95
C GLU A 50 31.56 14.11 6.67
N ASN A 51 31.32 14.93 7.70
CA ASN A 51 30.93 16.34 7.58
C ASN A 51 29.75 16.52 6.62
N GLU A 52 28.77 15.61 6.71
CA GLU A 52 27.62 15.59 5.83
C GLU A 52 26.38 16.09 6.58
N GLU A 53 25.69 17.09 6.00
CA GLU A 53 24.38 17.52 6.47
C GLU A 53 23.32 17.27 5.40
N ARG A 54 22.18 16.71 5.81
CA ARG A 54 20.99 16.53 4.96
C ARG A 54 19.71 16.95 5.68
N THR A 55 18.87 17.64 4.96
CA THR A 55 17.51 17.99 5.41
C THR A 55 16.49 17.12 4.69
N TYR A 56 15.52 16.61 5.46
CA TYR A 56 14.36 15.87 4.97
C TYR A 56 13.10 16.63 5.36
N GLN A 57 12.29 16.98 4.38
CA GLN A 57 10.99 17.62 4.57
C GLN A 57 10.12 17.33 3.36
N GLU A 58 8.87 16.91 3.58
CA GLU A 58 7.96 16.55 2.51
C GLU A 58 6.62 17.26 2.71
N GLU A 59 6.17 17.99 1.68
CA GLU A 59 4.93 18.77 1.74
C GLU A 59 3.71 17.90 1.38
N HIS A 60 3.87 16.96 0.45
CA HIS A 60 2.79 16.09 -0.03
C HIS A 60 2.71 14.74 0.70
N GLY A 61 3.54 14.54 1.73
CA GLY A 61 3.46 13.40 2.62
C GLY A 61 3.53 12.03 1.91
N ILE A 62 2.56 11.17 2.19
CA ILE A 62 2.52 9.80 1.64
C ILE A 62 2.31 9.75 0.12
N GLN A 63 1.76 10.80 -0.50
CA GLN A 63 1.67 10.90 -1.96
C GLN A 63 3.06 10.98 -2.60
N SER A 64 3.96 11.80 -2.05
CA SER A 64 5.37 11.84 -2.46
C SER A 64 6.07 10.51 -2.19
N PHE A 65 5.67 9.81 -1.13
CA PHE A 65 6.26 8.51 -0.80
C PHE A 65 5.93 7.45 -1.86
N VAL A 66 4.69 7.38 -2.33
CA VAL A 66 4.32 6.50 -3.45
C VAL A 66 5.13 6.83 -4.69
N SER A 67 5.26 8.12 -5.05
CA SER A 67 6.08 8.56 -6.18
C SER A 67 7.55 8.14 -6.03
N TYR A 68 8.08 8.24 -4.81
CA TYR A 68 9.45 7.80 -4.52
C TYR A 68 9.64 6.29 -4.68
N ILE A 69 8.66 5.49 -4.23
CA ILE A 69 8.71 4.03 -4.42
C ILE A 69 8.68 3.68 -5.92
N ASN A 70 7.86 4.40 -6.68
CA ASN A 70 7.66 4.17 -8.12
C ASN A 70 8.68 4.87 -9.04
N ARG A 71 9.72 5.52 -8.49
CA ARG A 71 10.68 6.31 -9.28
C ARG A 71 11.36 5.55 -10.43
N ASP A 72 11.52 4.23 -10.26
CA ASP A 72 12.16 3.34 -11.23
C ASP A 72 11.13 2.48 -12.01
N ALA A 73 9.83 2.71 -11.79
CA ALA A 73 8.74 2.01 -12.44
C ALA A 73 8.05 2.90 -13.49
N THR A 74 7.33 2.30 -14.42
CA THR A 74 6.50 3.03 -15.37
C THR A 74 5.08 3.13 -14.82
N PRO A 75 4.61 4.32 -14.41
CA PRO A 75 3.27 4.49 -13.89
C PRO A 75 2.22 4.46 -15.02
N ILE A 76 1.02 3.98 -14.71
CA ILE A 76 -0.14 3.96 -15.63
C ILE A 76 -0.83 5.33 -15.66
N HIS A 77 -0.73 6.08 -14.56
CA HIS A 77 -1.20 7.47 -14.44
C HIS A 77 -0.16 8.32 -13.71
N ASP A 78 -0.04 9.59 -14.09
CA ASP A 78 1.10 10.44 -13.73
C ASP A 78 1.19 10.73 -12.22
N THR A 79 0.07 11.06 -11.59
CA THR A 79 0.03 11.45 -10.18
C THR A 79 -0.58 10.36 -9.33
N PRO A 80 0.05 9.97 -8.19
CA PRO A 80 -0.59 9.06 -7.24
C PRO A 80 -1.92 9.60 -6.74
N ILE A 81 -2.93 8.75 -6.67
CA ILE A 81 -4.22 9.08 -6.07
C ILE A 81 -4.01 9.23 -4.56
N TYR A 82 -4.49 10.33 -4.01
CA TYR A 82 -4.45 10.62 -2.58
C TYR A 82 -5.85 10.87 -2.05
N ILE A 83 -6.18 10.20 -0.98
CA ILE A 83 -7.43 10.36 -0.25
C ILE A 83 -7.16 10.45 1.24
N GLU A 84 -7.97 11.24 1.93
CA GLU A 84 -7.92 11.37 3.39
C GLU A 84 -9.34 11.57 3.94
N GLY A 85 -9.53 11.14 5.18
CA GLY A 85 -10.80 11.32 5.88
C GLY A 85 -10.75 10.76 7.29
N THR A 86 -11.89 10.84 7.97
CA THR A 86 -12.04 10.33 9.33
C THR A 86 -13.28 9.45 9.44
N SER A 87 -13.19 8.38 10.21
CA SER A 87 -14.33 7.57 10.63
C SER A 87 -14.26 7.41 12.15
N GLY A 88 -15.22 8.01 12.87
CA GLY A 88 -15.11 8.18 14.31
C GLY A 88 -13.86 8.97 14.69
N ASP A 89 -13.04 8.41 15.59
CA ASP A 89 -11.78 9.01 16.04
C ASP A 89 -10.56 8.53 15.25
N ILE A 90 -10.76 7.76 14.17
CA ILE A 90 -9.69 7.22 13.33
C ILE A 90 -9.48 8.12 12.12
N GLU A 91 -8.30 8.71 12.00
CA GLU A 91 -7.88 9.41 10.79
C GLU A 91 -7.28 8.40 9.80
N VAL A 92 -7.65 8.49 8.54
CA VAL A 92 -7.19 7.61 7.47
C VAL A 92 -6.61 8.44 6.33
N GLU A 93 -5.39 8.15 5.94
CA GLU A 93 -4.75 8.67 4.73
C GLU A 93 -4.31 7.50 3.86
N ILE A 94 -4.64 7.53 2.57
CA ILE A 94 -4.23 6.50 1.62
C ILE A 94 -3.71 7.18 0.36
N ALA A 95 -2.53 6.75 -0.09
CA ALA A 95 -2.01 7.12 -1.39
C ALA A 95 -1.68 5.86 -2.19
N PHE A 96 -2.04 5.84 -3.47
CA PHE A 96 -1.73 4.71 -4.32
C PHE A 96 -1.56 5.11 -5.80
N GLN A 97 -0.81 4.29 -6.52
CA GLN A 97 -0.57 4.44 -7.95
C GLN A 97 -0.42 3.08 -8.59
N TYR A 98 -0.90 2.96 -9.81
CA TYR A 98 -0.70 1.76 -10.61
C TYR A 98 0.52 1.92 -11.52
N THR A 99 1.25 0.84 -11.68
CA THR A 99 2.41 0.73 -12.56
C THR A 99 2.25 -0.44 -13.52
N THR A 100 3.11 -0.51 -14.53
CA THR A 100 3.15 -1.63 -15.48
C THR A 100 3.74 -2.92 -14.90
N ASN A 101 4.19 -2.90 -13.65
CA ASN A 101 4.66 -4.09 -12.94
C ASN A 101 3.51 -5.05 -12.65
N TYR A 102 3.82 -6.34 -12.44
CA TYR A 102 2.82 -7.37 -12.12
C TYR A 102 2.73 -7.68 -10.62
N SER A 103 3.40 -6.90 -9.79
CA SER A 103 3.44 -7.10 -8.34
C SER A 103 2.51 -6.13 -7.59
N GLU A 104 1.95 -6.61 -6.49
CA GLU A 104 1.24 -5.81 -5.50
C GLU A 104 2.22 -5.40 -4.41
N GLN A 105 2.28 -4.12 -4.07
CA GLN A 105 3.04 -3.61 -2.93
C GLN A 105 2.17 -2.69 -2.09
N ILE A 106 1.81 -3.13 -0.88
CA ILE A 106 1.04 -2.36 0.09
C ILE A 106 1.88 -2.14 1.34
N ASN A 107 2.04 -0.88 1.73
CA ASN A 107 2.85 -0.47 2.87
C ASN A 107 1.92 0.16 3.93
N PRO A 108 1.51 -0.60 4.94
CA PRO A 108 0.58 -0.14 5.98
C PRO A 108 1.31 0.46 7.18
N TYR A 109 0.73 1.55 7.71
CA TYR A 109 1.21 2.26 8.90
C TYR A 109 0.06 2.54 9.87
N CYS A 110 0.29 2.27 11.14
CA CYS A 110 -0.58 2.67 12.24
C CYS A 110 0.21 3.53 13.21
N ASN A 111 -0.24 4.76 13.46
CA ASN A 111 0.48 5.73 14.30
C ASN A 111 1.96 5.85 13.90
N ARG A 112 2.25 5.90 12.59
CA ARG A 112 3.59 5.99 11.98
C ARG A 112 4.48 4.75 12.18
N ILE A 113 3.94 3.68 12.74
CA ILE A 113 4.63 2.39 12.88
C ILE A 113 4.29 1.55 11.66
N ASN A 114 5.30 1.03 10.98
CA ASN A 114 5.08 0.09 9.88
C ASN A 114 4.53 -1.23 10.42
N VAL A 115 3.34 -1.61 9.97
CA VAL A 115 2.71 -2.90 10.31
C VAL A 115 2.89 -3.85 9.13
N ALA A 116 4.13 -4.31 8.95
CA ALA A 116 4.59 -5.05 7.77
C ALA A 116 3.75 -6.29 7.44
N ASP A 117 3.21 -6.97 8.46
CA ASP A 117 2.32 -8.14 8.29
C ASP A 117 0.86 -7.71 8.02
N GLY A 118 0.60 -6.41 7.90
CA GLY A 118 -0.71 -5.84 7.58
C GLY A 118 -1.69 -5.91 8.76
N GLY A 119 -2.77 -6.66 8.56
CA GLY A 119 -3.88 -6.76 9.51
C GLY A 119 -5.15 -6.14 8.97
N THR A 120 -5.98 -5.67 9.89
CA THR A 120 -7.35 -5.21 9.59
C THR A 120 -7.41 -4.02 8.65
N LEU A 121 -6.47 -3.06 8.73
CA LEU A 121 -6.43 -1.90 7.83
C LEU A 121 -6.16 -2.30 6.38
N VAL A 122 -5.29 -3.28 6.14
CA VAL A 122 -5.02 -3.80 4.78
C VAL A 122 -6.22 -4.59 4.26
N THR A 123 -6.88 -5.35 5.14
CA THR A 123 -8.09 -6.08 4.78
C THR A 123 -9.21 -5.12 4.38
N GLY A 124 -9.42 -4.02 5.13
CA GLY A 124 -10.38 -2.98 4.81
C GLY A 124 -10.11 -2.38 3.42
N PHE A 125 -8.88 -1.95 3.17
CA PHE A 125 -8.47 -1.40 1.88
C PHE A 125 -8.71 -2.36 0.72
N LYS A 126 -8.24 -3.62 0.82
CA LYS A 126 -8.38 -4.63 -0.24
C LYS A 126 -9.84 -4.94 -0.55
N THR A 127 -10.68 -5.03 0.47
CA THR A 127 -12.12 -5.30 0.33
C THR A 127 -12.81 -4.13 -0.36
N ALA A 128 -12.58 -2.91 0.13
CA ALA A 128 -13.19 -1.70 -0.42
C ALA A 128 -12.76 -1.46 -1.88
N LEU A 129 -11.46 -1.55 -2.17
CA LEU A 129 -10.92 -1.39 -3.52
C LEU A 129 -11.55 -2.41 -4.48
N THR A 130 -11.64 -3.69 -4.07
CA THR A 130 -12.22 -4.73 -4.92
C THR A 130 -13.70 -4.48 -5.21
N ARG A 131 -14.46 -4.05 -4.21
CA ARG A 131 -15.88 -3.73 -4.34
C ARG A 131 -16.11 -2.54 -5.27
N VAL A 132 -15.41 -1.43 -5.02
CA VAL A 132 -15.56 -0.19 -5.78
C VAL A 132 -15.17 -0.39 -7.25
N MET A 133 -14.05 -1.05 -7.52
CA MET A 133 -13.60 -1.29 -8.91
C MET A 133 -14.55 -2.21 -9.68
N ASN A 134 -15.11 -3.24 -9.04
CA ASN A 134 -16.12 -4.10 -9.69
C ASN A 134 -17.42 -3.34 -9.95
N GLN A 135 -17.83 -2.44 -9.06
CA GLN A 135 -18.98 -1.58 -9.29
C GLN A 135 -18.78 -0.72 -10.54
N TYR A 136 -17.67 0.01 -10.63
CA TYR A 136 -17.37 0.83 -11.83
C TYR A 136 -17.21 -0.01 -13.11
N ALA A 137 -16.62 -1.20 -13.00
CA ALA A 137 -16.50 -2.10 -14.15
C ALA A 137 -17.87 -2.49 -14.73
N ARG A 138 -18.88 -2.67 -13.88
CA ARG A 138 -20.27 -2.91 -14.26
C ARG A 138 -20.93 -1.66 -14.83
N GLU A 139 -20.84 -0.54 -14.13
CA GLU A 139 -21.45 0.73 -14.53
C GLU A 139 -20.95 1.23 -15.89
N LEU A 140 -19.65 1.07 -16.16
CA LEU A 140 -19.05 1.46 -17.44
C LEU A 140 -19.13 0.37 -18.52
N GLY A 141 -19.75 -0.78 -18.25
CA GLY A 141 -19.93 -1.87 -19.19
C GLY A 141 -18.63 -2.61 -19.57
N VAL A 142 -17.58 -2.44 -18.78
CA VAL A 142 -16.31 -3.19 -18.92
C VAL A 142 -16.56 -4.67 -18.61
N LEU A 143 -17.35 -4.97 -17.58
CA LEU A 143 -17.91 -6.28 -17.30
C LEU A 143 -19.39 -6.31 -17.67
N LYS A 144 -19.78 -7.32 -18.46
CA LYS A 144 -21.18 -7.57 -18.84
C LYS A 144 -21.88 -8.38 -17.75
N ASP A 145 -23.21 -8.39 -17.71
CA ASP A 145 -24.02 -9.07 -16.69
C ASP A 145 -23.65 -10.55 -16.48
N LYS A 146 -23.27 -11.23 -17.56
CA LYS A 146 -22.86 -12.65 -17.55
C LYS A 146 -21.39 -12.88 -17.18
N ASP A 147 -20.58 -11.85 -17.11
CA ASP A 147 -19.17 -11.98 -16.78
C ASP A 147 -19.00 -12.12 -15.27
N GLU A 148 -18.01 -12.88 -14.84
CA GLU A 148 -17.62 -12.91 -13.44
C GLU A 148 -16.96 -11.59 -13.04
N ASN A 149 -17.07 -11.24 -11.78
CA ASN A 149 -16.34 -10.10 -11.23
C ASN A 149 -14.82 -10.30 -11.33
N PHE A 150 -14.09 -9.20 -11.37
CA PHE A 150 -12.65 -9.23 -11.17
C PHE A 150 -12.33 -9.83 -9.79
N ASP A 151 -11.35 -10.71 -9.73
CA ASP A 151 -10.72 -11.11 -8.48
C ASP A 151 -9.94 -9.93 -7.89
N GLY A 152 -9.82 -9.90 -6.58
CA GLY A 152 -8.99 -8.89 -5.93
C GLY A 152 -7.55 -8.83 -6.43
N LYS A 153 -6.99 -9.97 -6.88
CA LYS A 153 -5.66 -10.01 -7.50
C LYS A 153 -5.61 -9.33 -8.88
N ASP A 154 -6.70 -9.44 -9.66
CA ASP A 154 -6.79 -8.76 -10.96
C ASP A 154 -6.75 -7.24 -10.79
N ILE A 155 -7.48 -6.73 -9.77
CA ILE A 155 -7.57 -5.31 -9.46
C ILE A 155 -6.27 -4.77 -8.86
N ARG A 156 -5.61 -5.55 -8.01
CA ARG A 156 -4.38 -5.11 -7.34
C ARG A 156 -3.10 -5.35 -8.14
N ASN A 157 -3.23 -5.84 -9.37
CA ASN A 157 -2.09 -6.03 -10.25
C ASN A 157 -1.39 -4.71 -10.57
N GLY A 158 -0.14 -4.57 -10.21
CA GLY A 158 0.68 -3.38 -10.43
C GLY A 158 0.44 -2.23 -9.46
N ILE A 159 -0.35 -2.42 -8.39
CA ILE A 159 -0.61 -1.37 -7.41
C ILE A 159 0.56 -1.18 -6.44
N VAL A 160 0.92 0.06 -6.19
CA VAL A 160 1.74 0.48 -5.05
C VAL A 160 0.88 1.40 -4.19
N ALA A 161 0.69 1.02 -2.93
CA ALA A 161 -0.17 1.76 -2.00
C ALA A 161 0.52 1.97 -0.65
N ILE A 162 0.24 3.11 -0.03
CA ILE A 162 0.55 3.41 1.35
C ILE A 162 -0.76 3.69 2.06
N ILE A 163 -0.98 3.01 3.17
CA ILE A 163 -2.13 3.19 4.05
C ILE A 163 -1.60 3.67 5.38
N SER A 164 -1.99 4.86 5.80
CA SER A 164 -1.58 5.45 7.09
C SER A 164 -2.83 5.77 7.90
N ILE A 165 -2.92 5.20 9.09
CA ILE A 165 -4.01 5.51 10.02
C ILE A 165 -3.45 6.08 11.33
N LYS A 166 -4.22 6.99 11.94
CA LYS A 166 -4.03 7.37 13.33
C LYS A 166 -5.19 6.80 14.14
N HIS A 167 -4.85 5.93 15.05
CA HIS A 167 -5.81 5.21 15.88
C HIS A 167 -5.58 5.56 17.35
N PRO A 168 -6.61 5.94 18.12
CA PRO A 168 -6.45 6.34 19.51
C PRO A 168 -5.98 5.20 20.42
N ASP A 169 -6.40 3.97 20.16
CA ASP A 169 -6.06 2.78 20.94
C ASP A 169 -5.71 1.59 20.04
N PRO A 170 -4.54 1.57 19.40
CA PRO A 170 -4.16 0.52 18.47
C PRO A 170 -3.81 -0.79 19.20
N GLN A 171 -4.43 -1.89 18.80
CA GLN A 171 -4.17 -3.22 19.33
C GLN A 171 -3.36 -4.03 18.31
N PHE A 172 -2.12 -4.30 18.65
CA PHE A 172 -1.22 -5.06 17.78
C PHE A 172 -1.16 -6.54 18.20
N GLU A 173 -1.02 -7.42 17.22
CA GLU A 173 -0.67 -8.81 17.50
C GLU A 173 0.83 -8.90 17.83
N GLY A 174 1.14 -9.04 19.12
CA GLY A 174 2.50 -9.20 19.64
C GLY A 174 3.29 -7.89 19.84
N GLN A 175 4.43 -8.02 20.53
CA GLN A 175 5.30 -6.92 20.92
C GLN A 175 6.01 -6.24 19.73
N THR A 176 6.20 -6.95 18.65
CA THR A 176 6.86 -6.42 17.44
C THR A 176 6.00 -5.43 16.66
N LYS A 177 4.70 -5.35 16.97
CA LYS A 177 3.72 -4.43 16.36
C LYS A 177 3.64 -4.54 14.84
N THR A 178 3.91 -5.71 14.29
CA THR A 178 3.93 -5.93 12.85
C THR A 178 2.56 -6.14 12.23
N LYS A 179 1.52 -6.41 13.05
CA LYS A 179 0.16 -6.66 12.58
C LYS A 179 -0.87 -5.97 13.48
N LEU A 180 -1.83 -5.28 12.86
CA LEU A 180 -2.92 -4.61 13.57
C LEU A 180 -4.14 -5.51 13.63
N GLY A 181 -4.74 -5.62 14.85
CA GLY A 181 -5.91 -6.47 15.11
C GLY A 181 -7.25 -5.74 15.20
N ASN A 182 -7.26 -4.42 15.32
CA ASN A 182 -8.46 -3.61 15.53
C ASN A 182 -9.52 -3.79 14.42
N THR A 183 -10.74 -4.20 14.78
CA THR A 183 -11.85 -4.35 13.82
C THR A 183 -12.36 -3.01 13.30
N ASP A 184 -12.40 -1.99 14.15
CA ASP A 184 -12.80 -0.63 13.79
C ASP A 184 -11.85 0.01 12.77
N ALA A 185 -10.56 -0.29 12.80
CA ALA A 185 -9.61 0.14 11.78
C ALA A 185 -9.96 -0.40 10.39
N LYS A 186 -10.48 -1.65 10.29
CA LYS A 186 -10.97 -2.21 9.02
C LYS A 186 -12.15 -1.40 8.49
N THR A 187 -13.12 -1.12 9.37
CA THR A 187 -14.33 -0.36 9.03
C THR A 187 -13.98 1.07 8.60
N ALA A 188 -13.12 1.74 9.38
CA ALA A 188 -12.71 3.10 9.08
C ALA A 188 -12.01 3.22 7.71
N VAL A 189 -11.11 2.30 7.41
CA VAL A 189 -10.42 2.29 6.10
C VAL A 189 -11.41 1.99 4.97
N ASP A 190 -12.34 1.05 5.15
CA ASP A 190 -13.36 0.73 4.12
C ASP A 190 -14.27 1.94 3.84
N GLU A 191 -14.79 2.58 4.86
CA GLU A 191 -15.69 3.72 4.75
C GLU A 191 -15.01 4.92 4.08
N VAL A 192 -13.87 5.36 4.62
CA VAL A 192 -13.14 6.51 4.08
C VAL A 192 -12.68 6.24 2.66
N PHE A 193 -12.09 5.07 2.41
CA PHE A 193 -11.63 4.72 1.06
C PHE A 193 -12.78 4.72 0.06
N SER A 194 -13.90 4.08 0.38
CA SER A 194 -15.02 3.95 -0.56
C SER A 194 -15.63 5.30 -0.90
N ALA A 195 -15.84 6.17 0.09
CA ALA A 195 -16.41 7.49 -0.14
C ALA A 195 -15.48 8.38 -0.98
N GLU A 196 -14.24 8.50 -0.55
CA GLU A 196 -13.30 9.46 -1.14
C GLU A 196 -12.77 8.99 -2.51
N VAL A 197 -12.53 7.68 -2.69
CA VAL A 197 -12.06 7.18 -3.99
C VAL A 197 -13.13 7.29 -5.07
N GLN A 198 -14.41 7.08 -4.73
CA GLN A 198 -15.51 7.29 -5.68
C GLN A 198 -15.56 8.75 -6.10
N HIS A 199 -15.54 9.68 -5.13
CA HIS A 199 -15.51 11.11 -5.42
C HIS A 199 -14.32 11.53 -6.29
N TYR A 200 -13.14 10.93 -6.10
CA TYR A 200 -11.96 11.16 -6.93
C TYR A 200 -12.14 10.61 -8.33
N LEU A 201 -12.59 9.36 -8.47
CA LEU A 201 -12.68 8.66 -9.76
C LEU A 201 -13.81 9.22 -10.65
N ASP A 202 -14.89 9.70 -10.07
CA ASP A 202 -15.97 10.37 -10.80
C ASP A 202 -15.47 11.65 -11.51
N LYS A 203 -14.49 12.33 -10.91
CA LYS A 203 -13.84 13.50 -11.51
C LYS A 203 -12.68 13.15 -12.46
N ASN A 204 -12.16 11.92 -12.38
CA ASN A 204 -10.97 11.47 -13.09
C ASN A 204 -11.25 10.18 -13.87
N VAL A 205 -12.28 10.20 -14.72
CA VAL A 205 -12.76 9.03 -15.46
C VAL A 205 -11.67 8.41 -16.36
N ASP A 206 -10.74 9.20 -16.86
CA ASP A 206 -9.64 8.69 -17.68
C ASP A 206 -8.66 7.83 -16.86
N ILE A 207 -8.41 8.21 -15.60
CA ILE A 207 -7.61 7.39 -14.68
C ILE A 207 -8.35 6.10 -14.35
N LEU A 208 -9.65 6.19 -14.05
CA LEU A 208 -10.51 5.03 -13.80
C LEU A 208 -10.45 4.03 -14.96
N LYS A 209 -10.61 4.51 -16.22
CA LYS A 209 -10.54 3.66 -17.41
C LYS A 209 -9.19 2.94 -17.53
N LYS A 210 -8.08 3.65 -17.28
CA LYS A 210 -6.73 3.05 -17.29
C LYS A 210 -6.58 1.94 -16.25
N ILE A 211 -7.11 2.15 -15.04
CA ILE A 211 -7.09 1.15 -13.96
C ILE A 211 -7.94 -0.07 -14.33
N LEU A 212 -9.16 0.15 -14.85
CA LEU A 212 -10.04 -0.94 -15.28
C LEU A 212 -9.46 -1.72 -16.46
N ASP A 213 -8.81 -1.06 -17.42
CA ASP A 213 -8.10 -1.73 -18.53
C ASP A 213 -6.95 -2.62 -18.01
N ASN A 214 -6.19 -2.13 -17.07
CA ASN A 214 -5.15 -2.93 -16.41
C ASN A 214 -5.73 -4.16 -15.68
N SER A 215 -6.84 -3.98 -14.96
CA SER A 215 -7.55 -5.07 -14.29
C SER A 215 -8.10 -6.09 -15.28
N MET A 216 -8.64 -5.64 -16.42
CA MET A 216 -9.14 -6.50 -17.49
C MET A 216 -8.01 -7.32 -18.12
N LYS A 217 -6.83 -6.74 -18.34
CA LYS A 217 -5.66 -7.48 -18.84
C LYS A 217 -5.27 -8.61 -17.90
N SER A 218 -5.23 -8.34 -16.59
CA SER A 218 -4.94 -9.34 -15.57
C SER A 218 -6.01 -10.45 -15.52
N TYR A 219 -7.29 -10.06 -15.56
CA TYR A 219 -8.43 -10.97 -15.60
C TYR A 219 -8.35 -11.92 -16.80
N ASN A 220 -8.11 -11.39 -18.01
CA ASN A 220 -8.00 -12.19 -19.22
C ASN A 220 -6.82 -13.16 -19.17
N ALA A 221 -5.67 -12.73 -18.66
CA ALA A 221 -4.50 -13.58 -18.47
C ALA A 221 -4.79 -14.73 -17.47
N ARG A 222 -5.44 -14.44 -16.35
CA ARG A 222 -5.87 -15.45 -15.38
C ARG A 222 -6.84 -16.45 -16.00
N LYS A 223 -7.89 -16.00 -16.70
CA LYS A 223 -8.86 -16.86 -17.36
C LYS A 223 -8.24 -17.77 -18.43
N ALA A 224 -7.26 -17.25 -19.18
CA ALA A 224 -6.51 -18.06 -20.14
C ALA A 224 -5.69 -19.16 -19.43
N GLY A 225 -5.03 -18.82 -18.33
CA GLY A 225 -4.28 -19.77 -17.51
C GLY A 225 -5.18 -20.86 -16.91
N ASP A 226 -6.33 -20.50 -16.38
CA ASP A 226 -7.31 -21.44 -15.82
C ASP A 226 -7.83 -22.42 -16.86
N LYS A 227 -8.14 -21.93 -18.07
CA LYS A 227 -8.55 -22.79 -19.19
C LYS A 227 -7.46 -23.80 -19.60
N ALA A 228 -6.21 -23.34 -19.72
CA ALA A 228 -5.07 -24.20 -20.05
C ALA A 228 -4.85 -25.28 -18.97
N ARG A 229 -4.93 -24.89 -17.70
CA ARG A 229 -4.80 -25.81 -16.57
C ARG A 229 -5.91 -26.88 -16.57
N THR A 230 -7.16 -26.46 -16.77
CA THR A 230 -8.31 -27.38 -16.82
C THR A 230 -8.18 -28.36 -17.95
N ALA A 231 -7.77 -27.90 -19.14
CA ALA A 231 -7.54 -28.77 -20.31
C ALA A 231 -6.43 -29.80 -20.04
N ALA A 232 -5.31 -29.38 -19.44
CA ALA A 232 -4.22 -30.30 -19.08
C ALA A 232 -4.65 -31.36 -18.05
N LEU A 233 -5.39 -30.95 -17.02
CA LEU A 233 -5.91 -31.89 -16.01
C LEU A 233 -6.90 -32.91 -16.62
N LYS A 234 -7.74 -32.49 -17.58
CA LYS A 234 -8.65 -33.40 -18.29
C LYS A 234 -7.88 -34.43 -19.08
N GLN A 235 -6.85 -34.01 -19.85
CA GLN A 235 -6.01 -34.93 -20.62
C GLN A 235 -5.32 -35.96 -19.70
N LEU A 236 -4.80 -35.55 -18.53
CA LEU A 236 -4.17 -36.45 -17.57
C LEU A 236 -5.18 -37.50 -17.02
N ASN A 237 -6.39 -37.06 -16.68
CA ASN A 237 -7.44 -37.97 -16.21
C ASN A 237 -7.87 -38.96 -17.29
N ASP A 238 -8.05 -38.51 -18.52
CA ASP A 238 -8.38 -39.38 -19.65
C ASP A 238 -7.27 -40.42 -19.89
N CYS A 239 -6.00 -40.02 -19.79
CA CYS A 239 -4.85 -40.93 -19.95
C CYS A 239 -4.80 -41.99 -18.82
N LEU A 240 -5.13 -41.63 -17.56
CA LEU A 240 -5.14 -42.58 -16.43
C LEU A 240 -6.28 -43.60 -16.54
N LEU A 241 -7.40 -43.27 -17.18
CA LEU A 241 -8.50 -44.19 -17.43
C LEU A 241 -8.15 -45.26 -18.47
N TYR A 242 -7.25 -44.96 -19.41
CA TYR A 242 -6.81 -45.92 -20.45
C TYR A 242 -5.67 -46.83 -19.99
N THR A 243 -5.06 -46.63 -18.82
CA THR A 243 -3.97 -47.46 -18.31
C THR A 243 -4.44 -48.42 -17.20
N SER A 244 -5.75 -48.56 -16.97
CA SER A 244 -6.34 -49.40 -15.90
C SER A 244 -6.98 -50.70 -16.42
N ASP A 245 -6.66 -51.17 -17.62
CA ASP A 245 -7.04 -52.50 -18.17
C ASP A 245 -5.88 -53.49 -18.15
#